data_8cc27e0ffd72be6fbca80b6e89b3f240
#
_entry.id   8cc27e0ffd72be6fbca80b6e89b3f240
#
_cell.length_a   1.000
_cell.length_b   1.000
_cell.length_c   1.000
_cell.angle_alpha   90.00
_cell.angle_beta   90.00
_cell.angle_gamma   90.00
#
_symmetry.space_group_name_H-M   'P 1'
#
loop_
_entity.id
_entity.type
_entity.pdbx_description
1 polymer ?
#
loop_
_entity_poly.entity_id
_entity_poly.type
_entity_poly.pdbx_seq_one_letter_code
_entity_poly.pdbx_strand_id
1 'polypeptide(L)'
;MVDPVVVSEIRRCLEEGSEFQGELLNFRKDGTPLVNRLRLSPIHDDDGTITHIIGIQVFSEAKIDLNRVSYPIFKETCNQQFDQSGKYSAMRGQLTFSQHQEICGILQLSDEVLAHNILSRLTPRDVASIGSVCRRIRQLTKNEHLRKMVCQNAWGRDVTGALELMTKKLGWGRLARELTTLEAVCWRKMTVGGAVEPSRCNFSACAVGNRLVLFGGEGANMQPMDDTFVLNLDAANPEWCRVSVESSPPGRWGHTLSCLNGSLLVVFGGCGRQGLLNDVFILDLDAKQPTWREVFGGTPPLPRSWHSSCTIEGSKLVVSGGCTDAGVLLSDTYLLDLTTDNPTWREIPTSWSPPSRLGHSLSVYGKTKILMFGGLAKSGHLQLRSGEAYTIDLEDEKPQWRQLECSALTGIGSQSAVVPPPRLDHVAVSMPCGRIIIFGGSIAGLHSPSQLFLLDPSEEKPSWRILNVPGQPPKFAWGHSTIVVGGTRVLVLGGHTGEEWILNELHELCLASRQDSDL
;
A
#
# COMPACT_ATOMS: atom_id res chain seq x y z
N MET A 1 10.30 31.57 22.76
CA MET A 1 10.36 30.93 24.09
C MET A 1 8.92 30.82 24.55
N VAL A 2 8.49 29.65 24.95
CA VAL A 2 7.13 29.43 25.49
C VAL A 2 7.12 29.95 26.91
N ASP A 3 6.04 30.65 27.32
CA ASP A 3 5.89 31.20 28.65
C ASP A 3 6.01 30.10 29.73
N PRO A 4 6.95 30.18 30.66
CA PRO A 4 7.14 29.16 31.69
C PRO A 4 5.90 28.96 32.59
N VAL A 5 5.09 30.01 32.79
CA VAL A 5 3.87 29.96 33.59
C VAL A 5 2.85 29.06 32.91
N VAL A 6 2.64 29.20 31.59
CA VAL A 6 1.73 28.38 30.83
C VAL A 6 2.18 26.92 30.79
N VAL A 7 3.48 26.66 30.68
CA VAL A 7 4.03 25.30 30.74
C VAL A 7 3.78 24.65 32.11
N SER A 8 3.91 25.40 33.19
CA SER A 8 3.65 24.91 34.55
C SER A 8 2.16 24.60 34.74
N GLU A 9 1.30 25.43 34.20
CA GLU A 9 -0.16 25.21 34.24
C GLU A 9 -0.62 24.01 33.43
N ILE A 10 -0.03 23.82 32.25
CA ILE A 10 -0.25 22.58 31.44
C ILE A 10 0.12 21.35 32.27
N ARG A 11 1.30 21.34 32.90
CA ARG A 11 1.74 20.19 33.71
C ARG A 11 0.78 19.94 34.88
N ARG A 12 0.37 20.97 35.59
CA ARG A 12 -0.57 20.85 36.69
C ARG A 12 -1.90 20.24 36.23
N CYS A 13 -2.48 20.76 35.14
CA CYS A 13 -3.74 20.23 34.60
C CYS A 13 -3.61 18.77 34.19
N LEU A 14 -2.49 18.36 33.59
CA LEU A 14 -2.24 16.97 33.20
C LEU A 14 -2.06 16.05 34.42
N GLU A 15 -1.38 16.51 35.47
CA GLU A 15 -1.21 15.74 36.72
C GLU A 15 -2.52 15.60 37.49
N GLU A 16 -3.36 16.62 37.48
CA GLU A 16 -4.68 16.63 38.14
C GLU A 16 -5.78 15.95 37.31
N GLY A 17 -5.48 15.52 36.07
CA GLY A 17 -6.48 14.96 35.16
C GLY A 17 -7.54 15.97 34.71
N SER A 18 -7.22 17.27 34.75
CA SER A 18 -8.10 18.36 34.38
C SER A 18 -7.82 18.87 32.98
N GLU A 19 -8.81 19.54 32.38
CA GLU A 19 -8.67 20.13 31.06
C GLU A 19 -7.86 21.43 31.12
N PHE A 20 -6.93 21.61 30.17
CA PHE A 20 -6.23 22.89 29.97
C PHE A 20 -6.75 23.59 28.71
N GLN A 21 -6.96 24.90 28.79
CA GLN A 21 -7.22 25.76 27.64
C GLN A 21 -6.45 27.08 27.79
N GLY A 22 -5.65 27.41 26.78
CA GLY A 22 -4.83 28.62 26.80
C GLY A 22 -4.34 29.04 25.42
N GLU A 23 -3.75 30.24 25.37
CA GLU A 23 -3.15 30.78 24.16
C GLU A 23 -1.63 30.79 24.31
N LEU A 24 -0.91 30.36 23.25
CA LEU A 24 0.54 30.34 23.17
C LEU A 24 0.98 31.15 21.97
N LEU A 25 2.04 31.94 22.15
CA LEU A 25 2.68 32.60 21.03
C LEU A 25 3.70 31.65 20.40
N ASN A 26 3.44 31.26 19.17
CA ASN A 26 4.32 30.44 18.35
C ASN A 26 4.89 31.24 17.18
N PHE A 27 5.86 30.65 16.49
CA PHE A 27 6.49 31.27 15.33
C PHE A 27 6.58 30.23 14.21
N ARG A 28 6.33 30.65 12.97
CA ARG A 28 6.64 29.87 11.77
C ARG A 28 8.15 29.75 11.60
N LYS A 29 8.58 28.84 10.70
CA LYS A 29 10.01 28.70 10.36
C LYS A 29 10.64 29.99 9.80
N ASP A 30 9.83 30.83 9.19
CA ASP A 30 10.23 32.16 8.66
C ASP A 30 10.25 33.26 9.71
N GLY A 31 9.95 32.96 10.98
CA GLY A 31 9.88 33.90 12.07
C GLY A 31 8.54 34.62 12.22
N THR A 32 7.56 34.36 11.41
CA THR A 32 6.23 34.98 11.51
C THR A 32 5.49 34.51 12.77
N PRO A 33 5.02 35.46 13.62
CA PRO A 33 4.35 35.10 14.86
C PRO A 33 2.93 34.57 14.61
N LEU A 34 2.56 33.54 15.38
CA LEU A 34 1.24 32.91 15.37
C LEU A 34 0.69 32.81 16.78
N VAL A 35 -0.58 33.11 16.96
CA VAL A 35 -1.30 32.73 18.18
C VAL A 35 -1.81 31.32 18.03
N ASN A 36 -1.37 30.43 18.91
CA ASN A 36 -1.83 29.06 19.01
C ASN A 36 -2.77 28.93 20.20
N ARG A 37 -4.06 28.73 19.95
CA ARG A 37 -5.03 28.36 20.97
C ARG A 37 -4.96 26.85 21.17
N LEU A 38 -4.47 26.46 22.34
CA LEU A 38 -4.27 25.07 22.73
C LEU A 38 -5.33 24.66 23.74
N ARG A 39 -6.01 23.55 23.47
CA ARG A 39 -6.89 22.87 24.42
C ARG A 39 -6.40 21.44 24.57
N LEU A 40 -6.18 21.01 25.81
CA LEU A 40 -5.79 19.64 26.16
C LEU A 40 -6.89 19.04 27.02
N SER A 41 -7.44 17.93 26.60
CA SER A 41 -8.51 17.22 27.32
C SER A 41 -8.05 15.79 27.61
N PRO A 42 -7.93 15.38 28.87
CA PRO A 42 -7.60 14.01 29.23
C PRO A 42 -8.78 13.07 28.95
N ILE A 43 -8.46 11.84 28.55
CA ILE A 43 -9.39 10.74 28.41
C ILE A 43 -9.08 9.76 29.52
N HIS A 44 -10.08 9.43 30.31
CA HIS A 44 -10.00 8.45 31.37
C HIS A 44 -10.61 7.13 30.94
N ASP A 45 -10.07 6.01 31.45
CA ASP A 45 -10.70 4.70 31.39
C ASP A 45 -11.83 4.57 32.44
N ASP A 46 -12.40 3.38 32.52
CA ASP A 46 -13.50 3.09 33.45
C ASP A 46 -13.05 3.15 34.93
N ASP A 47 -11.74 3.06 35.19
CA ASP A 47 -11.11 3.14 36.51
C ASP A 47 -10.68 4.57 36.87
N GLY A 48 -10.90 5.53 35.97
CA GLY A 48 -10.54 6.94 36.17
C GLY A 48 -9.08 7.27 35.89
N THR A 49 -8.31 6.34 35.32
CA THR A 49 -6.91 6.56 34.96
C THR A 49 -6.82 7.26 33.59
N ILE A 50 -5.93 8.25 33.46
CA ILE A 50 -5.70 8.95 32.20
C ILE A 50 -4.99 8.01 31.22
N THR A 51 -5.68 7.61 30.16
CA THR A 51 -5.12 6.75 29.11
C THR A 51 -4.59 7.53 27.92
N HIS A 52 -5.18 8.68 27.61
CA HIS A 52 -4.83 9.53 26.49
C HIS A 52 -5.10 10.99 26.78
N ILE A 53 -4.43 11.87 26.04
CA ILE A 53 -4.69 13.31 26.07
C ILE A 53 -4.98 13.76 24.65
N ILE A 54 -6.14 14.40 24.43
CA ILE A 54 -6.46 15.02 23.15
C ILE A 54 -6.01 16.48 23.19
N GLY A 55 -5.14 16.85 22.23
CA GLY A 55 -4.72 18.24 22.02
C GLY A 55 -5.37 18.82 20.77
N ILE A 56 -6.13 19.91 20.92
CA ILE A 56 -6.67 20.69 19.81
C ILE A 56 -5.87 21.98 19.71
N GLN A 57 -5.35 22.29 18.53
CA GLN A 57 -4.59 23.51 18.28
C GLN A 57 -5.25 24.29 17.15
N VAL A 58 -5.49 25.57 17.38
CA VAL A 58 -6.02 26.49 16.37
C VAL A 58 -5.01 27.63 16.23
N PHE A 59 -4.48 27.79 15.03
CA PHE A 59 -3.52 28.83 14.72
C PHE A 59 -4.19 30.01 14.04
N SER A 60 -3.94 31.22 14.52
CA SER A 60 -4.33 32.46 13.88
C SER A 60 -3.11 33.37 13.70
N GLU A 61 -3.13 34.22 12.69
CA GLU A 61 -2.06 35.20 12.51
C GLU A 61 -2.06 36.21 13.66
N ALA A 62 -0.91 36.38 14.31
CA ALA A 62 -0.76 37.39 15.33
C ALA A 62 -0.50 38.76 14.66
N LYS A 63 -1.45 39.67 14.75
CA LYS A 63 -1.19 41.10 14.44
C LYS A 63 -0.42 41.72 15.63
N ILE A 64 0.88 41.48 15.68
CA ILE A 64 1.74 42.10 16.73
C ILE A 64 2.33 43.36 16.14
N ASP A 65 1.95 44.50 16.71
CA ASP A 65 2.63 45.75 16.48
C ASP A 65 3.95 45.73 17.25
N LEU A 66 5.05 45.42 16.58
CA LEU A 66 6.39 45.26 17.14
C LEU A 66 6.95 46.55 17.79
N ASN A 67 6.27 47.68 17.63
CA ASN A 67 6.65 48.96 18.25
C ASN A 67 6.07 49.14 19.67
N ARG A 68 5.30 48.20 20.19
CA ARG A 68 4.70 48.23 21.52
C ARG A 68 4.95 46.96 22.32
N VAL A 69 6.15 46.42 22.31
CA VAL A 69 6.55 45.37 23.28
C VAL A 69 7.08 46.04 24.54
N SER A 70 6.18 46.59 25.32
CA SER A 70 6.39 46.74 26.75
C SER A 70 5.70 45.53 27.41
N TYR A 71 6.49 44.68 28.01
CA TYR A 71 6.00 43.58 28.83
C TYR A 71 4.99 44.13 29.84
N PRO A 72 3.75 43.64 29.94
CA PRO A 72 2.90 43.94 31.06
C PRO A 72 3.54 43.25 32.27
N ILE A 73 4.20 44.04 33.12
CA ILE A 73 4.47 43.63 34.48
C ILE A 73 3.08 43.52 35.12
N PHE A 74 2.60 42.30 35.32
CA PHE A 74 1.47 42.06 36.17
C PHE A 74 1.86 42.50 37.58
N LYS A 75 1.44 43.70 37.98
CA LYS A 75 1.35 44.06 39.37
C LYS A 75 0.24 43.23 39.98
N GLU A 76 0.60 42.22 40.73
CA GLU A 76 -0.30 41.61 41.71
C GLU A 76 -0.73 42.69 42.69
N THR A 77 -1.93 43.21 42.53
CA THR A 77 -2.63 43.89 43.62
C THR A 77 -3.35 42.82 44.43
N CYS A 78 -2.57 42.14 45.26
CA CYS A 78 -3.11 41.36 46.36
C CYS A 78 -3.68 42.34 47.38
N ASN A 79 -4.99 42.64 47.33
CA ASN A 79 -5.70 43.20 48.44
C ASN A 79 -5.94 42.07 49.46
N GLN A 80 -4.98 41.85 50.32
CA GLN A 80 -5.18 41.06 51.53
C GLN A 80 -5.97 41.90 52.55
N GLN A 81 -7.27 41.66 52.68
CA GLN A 81 -7.99 42.02 53.90
C GLN A 81 -7.86 40.85 54.88
N PHE A 82 -7.07 41.06 55.92
CA PHE A 82 -6.97 40.17 57.06
C PHE A 82 -8.22 40.37 57.93
N ASP A 83 -9.04 39.34 58.05
CA ASP A 83 -10.04 39.26 59.11
C ASP A 83 -9.39 38.63 60.35
N GLN A 84 -9.71 39.21 61.51
CA GLN A 84 -9.11 38.90 62.84
C GLN A 84 -9.48 37.49 63.37
N SER A 85 -10.12 36.64 62.59
CA SER A 85 -10.56 35.31 63.03
C SER A 85 -9.78 34.11 62.51
N GLY A 86 -8.70 34.33 61.76
CA GLY A 86 -7.73 33.26 61.40
C GLY A 86 -8.29 32.06 60.61
N LYS A 87 -9.43 32.20 59.93
CA LYS A 87 -9.95 31.13 59.06
C LYS A 87 -9.93 31.57 57.62
N TYR A 88 -9.26 30.77 56.78
CA TYR A 88 -9.26 30.94 55.34
C TYR A 88 -10.66 30.66 54.80
N SER A 89 -11.35 31.66 54.31
CA SER A 89 -12.58 31.51 53.53
C SER A 89 -12.21 31.65 52.04
N ALA A 90 -12.32 30.57 51.31
CA ALA A 90 -12.18 30.59 49.85
C ALA A 90 -13.47 31.22 49.27
N MET A 91 -13.39 32.51 48.90
CA MET A 91 -14.40 33.13 48.05
C MET A 91 -14.31 32.53 46.64
N ARG A 92 -15.26 31.63 46.31
CA ARG A 92 -15.59 31.30 44.96
C ARG A 92 -16.11 32.54 44.25
N GLY A 93 -15.25 33.25 43.56
CA GLY A 93 -15.69 34.22 42.56
C GLY A 93 -16.44 33.48 41.44
N GLN A 94 -17.75 33.61 41.42
CA GLN A 94 -18.55 33.24 40.24
C GLN A 94 -18.19 34.24 39.14
N LEU A 95 -17.23 33.84 38.29
CA LEU A 95 -17.12 34.39 36.96
C LEU A 95 -18.35 33.86 36.19
N THR A 96 -19.37 34.71 36.06
CA THR A 96 -20.43 34.50 35.08
C THR A 96 -19.82 34.62 33.69
N PHE A 97 -19.34 33.50 33.19
CA PHE A 97 -19.06 33.39 31.77
C PHE A 97 -20.39 33.45 31.03
N SER A 98 -20.60 34.48 30.28
CA SER A 98 -21.58 34.52 29.22
C SER A 98 -21.37 33.27 28.36
N GLN A 99 -22.32 32.33 28.41
CA GLN A 99 -22.33 31.11 27.59
C GLN A 99 -22.58 31.47 26.13
N HIS A 100 -21.59 32.06 25.45
CA HIS A 100 -21.41 31.83 24.04
C HIS A 100 -20.39 30.67 23.93
N GLN A 101 -20.92 29.44 24.08
CA GLN A 101 -20.24 28.29 23.50
C GLN A 101 -20.09 28.59 21.99
N GLU A 102 -18.93 29.09 21.59
CA GLU A 102 -18.50 28.97 20.21
C GLU A 102 -18.32 27.46 19.95
N ILE A 103 -19.44 26.80 19.61
CA ILE A 103 -19.42 25.44 19.12
C ILE A 103 -18.46 25.46 17.93
N CYS A 104 -17.42 24.63 17.96
CA CYS A 104 -16.47 24.48 16.88
C CYS A 104 -17.23 24.43 15.55
N GLY A 105 -16.94 25.34 14.62
CA GLY A 105 -17.72 25.55 13.40
C GLY A 105 -17.99 24.28 12.60
N ILE A 106 -17.08 23.30 12.66
CA ILE A 106 -17.27 21.99 12.02
C ILE A 106 -18.43 21.18 12.65
N LEU A 107 -18.68 21.34 13.95
CA LEU A 107 -19.77 20.64 14.63
C LEU A 107 -21.15 21.31 14.44
N GLN A 108 -21.20 22.50 13.84
CA GLN A 108 -22.45 23.16 13.44
C GLN A 108 -22.96 22.65 12.08
N LEU A 109 -22.12 21.99 11.30
CA LEU A 109 -22.50 21.40 10.01
C LEU A 109 -23.49 20.25 10.22
N SER A 110 -24.38 20.06 9.24
CA SER A 110 -25.29 18.92 9.23
C SER A 110 -24.52 17.60 9.13
N ASP A 111 -25.13 16.52 9.61
CA ASP A 111 -24.54 15.17 9.51
C ASP A 111 -24.26 14.78 8.06
N GLU A 112 -25.10 15.19 7.14
CA GLU A 112 -24.97 14.94 5.72
C GLU A 112 -23.74 15.66 5.13
N VAL A 113 -23.53 16.93 5.44
CA VAL A 113 -22.36 17.70 5.02
C VAL A 113 -21.09 17.14 5.64
N LEU A 114 -21.11 16.81 6.92
CA LEU A 114 -19.98 16.16 7.60
C LEU A 114 -19.61 14.84 6.93
N ALA A 115 -20.59 13.97 6.68
CA ALA A 115 -20.35 12.66 6.10
C ALA A 115 -19.85 12.76 4.65
N HIS A 116 -20.58 13.47 3.78
CA HIS A 116 -20.31 13.44 2.33
C HIS A 116 -19.22 14.39 1.86
N ASN A 117 -19.06 15.56 2.50
CA ASN A 117 -18.13 16.58 2.02
C ASN A 117 -16.80 16.60 2.80
N ILE A 118 -16.78 16.06 4.02
CA ILE A 118 -15.60 16.09 4.86
C ILE A 118 -15.08 14.66 5.11
N LEU A 119 -15.84 13.84 5.86
CA LEU A 119 -15.37 12.53 6.30
C LEU A 119 -15.10 11.59 5.13
N SER A 120 -15.90 11.66 4.05
CA SER A 120 -15.68 10.83 2.86
C SER A 120 -14.36 11.09 2.14
N ARG A 121 -13.74 12.26 2.34
CA ARG A 121 -12.48 12.66 1.71
C ARG A 121 -11.25 12.35 2.55
N LEU A 122 -11.44 11.88 3.76
CA LEU A 122 -10.35 11.48 4.64
C LEU A 122 -9.89 10.05 4.33
N THR A 123 -8.70 9.70 4.80
CA THR A 123 -8.25 8.32 4.75
C THR A 123 -9.00 7.45 5.77
N PRO A 124 -9.08 6.12 5.58
CA PRO A 124 -9.68 5.22 6.57
C PRO A 124 -9.08 5.36 7.98
N ARG A 125 -7.77 5.66 8.06
CA ARG A 125 -7.05 5.90 9.32
C ARG A 125 -7.50 7.19 9.99
N ASP A 126 -7.66 8.27 9.22
CA ASP A 126 -8.07 9.57 9.76
C ASP A 126 -9.52 9.52 10.22
N VAL A 127 -10.39 8.80 9.49
CA VAL A 127 -11.79 8.58 9.90
C VAL A 127 -11.85 7.80 11.21
N ALA A 128 -11.00 6.80 11.41
CA ALA A 128 -10.91 6.08 12.68
C ALA A 128 -10.45 7.02 13.81
N SER A 129 -9.46 7.86 13.57
CA SER A 129 -8.93 8.81 14.54
C SER A 129 -9.96 9.88 14.92
N ILE A 130 -10.61 10.50 13.93
CA ILE A 130 -11.62 11.54 14.20
C ILE A 130 -12.88 10.97 14.86
N GLY A 131 -13.18 9.69 14.64
CA GLY A 131 -14.25 8.96 15.30
C GLY A 131 -14.08 8.84 16.81
N SER A 132 -12.87 9.09 17.34
CA SER A 132 -12.61 9.10 18.79
C SER A 132 -12.90 10.45 19.46
N VAL A 133 -13.07 11.54 18.70
CA VAL A 133 -13.15 12.92 19.22
C VAL A 133 -14.45 13.19 19.95
N CYS A 134 -15.60 12.79 19.41
CA CYS A 134 -16.89 12.98 20.08
C CYS A 134 -17.93 11.94 19.67
N ARG A 135 -18.98 11.78 20.50
CA ARG A 135 -20.06 10.78 20.28
C ARG A 135 -20.76 10.96 18.93
N ARG A 136 -21.02 12.18 18.49
CA ARG A 136 -21.69 12.48 17.22
C ARG A 136 -20.86 12.00 16.03
N ILE A 137 -19.58 12.39 15.94
CA ILE A 137 -18.68 11.96 14.87
C ILE A 137 -18.46 10.44 14.92
N ARG A 138 -18.31 9.87 16.12
CA ARG A 138 -18.21 8.41 16.30
C ARG A 138 -19.42 7.68 15.72
N GLN A 139 -20.62 8.24 15.86
CA GLN A 139 -21.84 7.64 15.33
C GLN A 139 -21.89 7.72 13.80
N LEU A 140 -21.47 8.86 13.22
CA LEU A 140 -21.33 9.02 11.77
C LEU A 140 -20.31 8.05 11.20
N THR A 141 -19.13 7.93 11.82
CA THR A 141 -18.05 7.05 11.36
C THR A 141 -18.36 5.56 11.51
N LYS A 142 -19.43 5.16 12.22
CA LYS A 142 -19.91 3.76 12.25
C LYS A 142 -20.77 3.39 11.04
N ASN A 143 -21.22 4.37 10.25
CA ASN A 143 -22.05 4.12 9.08
C ASN A 143 -21.24 3.38 8.00
N GLU A 144 -21.67 2.18 7.63
CA GLU A 144 -20.98 1.33 6.65
C GLU A 144 -20.96 1.94 5.23
N HIS A 145 -21.99 2.71 4.86
CA HIS A 145 -22.03 3.43 3.60
C HIS A 145 -20.94 4.51 3.53
N LEU A 146 -20.79 5.29 4.60
CA LEU A 146 -19.71 6.28 4.71
C LEU A 146 -18.34 5.60 4.65
N ARG A 147 -18.15 4.50 5.38
CA ARG A 147 -16.90 3.73 5.36
C ARG A 147 -16.56 3.20 3.97
N LYS A 148 -17.57 2.69 3.24
CA LYS A 148 -17.40 2.29 1.84
C LYS A 148 -16.95 3.47 0.99
N MET A 149 -17.59 4.63 1.10
CA MET A 149 -17.22 5.84 0.35
C MET A 149 -15.79 6.29 0.67
N VAL A 150 -15.40 6.28 1.95
CA VAL A 150 -14.02 6.59 2.40
C VAL A 150 -13.01 5.66 1.73
N CYS A 151 -13.27 4.36 1.76
CA CYS A 151 -12.39 3.38 1.11
C CYS A 151 -12.37 3.56 -0.43
N GLN A 152 -13.51 3.83 -1.07
CA GLN A 152 -13.59 4.08 -2.51
C GLN A 152 -12.81 5.32 -2.94
N ASN A 153 -12.87 6.38 -2.15
CA ASN A 153 -12.13 7.61 -2.44
C ASN A 153 -10.62 7.43 -2.21
N ALA A 154 -10.24 6.67 -1.16
CA ALA A 154 -8.84 6.44 -0.82
C ALA A 154 -8.16 5.40 -1.71
N TRP A 155 -8.85 4.31 -2.05
CA TRP A 155 -8.26 3.13 -2.72
C TRP A 155 -8.72 2.94 -4.17
N GLY A 156 -9.75 3.64 -4.60
CA GLY A 156 -10.37 3.49 -5.91
C GLY A 156 -11.53 2.49 -5.95
N ARG A 157 -12.33 2.59 -7.01
CA ARG A 157 -13.54 1.75 -7.16
C ARG A 157 -13.21 0.31 -7.52
N ASP A 158 -12.20 0.10 -8.34
CA ASP A 158 -11.79 -1.25 -8.78
C ASP A 158 -11.29 -2.08 -7.60
N VAL A 159 -10.42 -1.48 -6.76
CA VAL A 159 -9.91 -2.11 -5.54
C VAL A 159 -11.05 -2.42 -4.57
N THR A 160 -11.95 -1.47 -4.34
CA THR A 160 -13.07 -1.69 -3.41
C THR A 160 -14.09 -2.68 -3.95
N GLY A 161 -14.27 -2.75 -5.27
CA GLY A 161 -15.07 -3.79 -5.93
C GLY A 161 -14.55 -5.19 -5.63
N ALA A 162 -13.24 -5.40 -5.74
CA ALA A 162 -12.59 -6.67 -5.39
C ALA A 162 -12.76 -7.06 -3.91
N LEU A 163 -12.92 -6.06 -3.01
CA LEU A 163 -13.08 -6.27 -1.57
C LEU A 163 -14.54 -6.51 -1.12
N GLU A 164 -15.53 -6.36 -2.00
CA GLU A 164 -16.96 -6.44 -1.61
C GLU A 164 -17.36 -7.77 -0.99
N LEU A 165 -16.80 -8.88 -1.46
CA LEU A 165 -17.08 -10.20 -0.88
C LEU A 165 -16.62 -10.28 0.58
N MET A 166 -15.44 -9.75 0.87
CA MET A 166 -14.89 -9.73 2.24
C MET A 166 -15.68 -8.78 3.15
N THR A 167 -16.15 -7.66 2.63
CA THR A 167 -16.91 -6.69 3.42
C THR A 167 -18.29 -7.16 3.83
N LYS A 168 -18.92 -8.06 3.05
CA LYS A 168 -20.17 -8.72 3.46
C LYS A 168 -20.00 -9.52 4.76
N LYS A 169 -18.80 -10.04 5.01
CA LYS A 169 -18.46 -10.85 6.20
C LYS A 169 -17.89 -9.99 7.36
N LEU A 170 -17.00 -9.05 7.05
CA LEU A 170 -16.24 -8.29 8.06
C LEU A 170 -16.76 -6.87 8.30
N GLY A 171 -17.49 -6.29 7.35
CA GLY A 171 -17.80 -4.87 7.29
C GLY A 171 -16.59 -4.02 6.86
N TRP A 172 -16.87 -2.84 6.28
CA TRP A 172 -15.83 -1.92 5.77
C TRP A 172 -14.91 -1.41 6.88
N GLY A 173 -15.46 -1.15 8.06
CA GLY A 173 -14.65 -0.62 9.16
C GLY A 173 -13.60 -1.57 9.68
N ARG A 174 -13.94 -2.85 9.84
CA ARG A 174 -13.00 -3.87 10.30
C ARG A 174 -11.98 -4.18 9.21
N LEU A 175 -12.43 -4.38 7.97
CA LEU A 175 -11.53 -4.66 6.86
C LEU A 175 -10.51 -3.53 6.65
N ALA A 176 -10.95 -2.28 6.65
CA ALA A 176 -10.05 -1.13 6.52
C ALA A 176 -9.02 -1.06 7.65
N ARG A 177 -9.44 -1.35 8.90
CA ARG A 177 -8.53 -1.42 10.04
C ARG A 177 -7.49 -2.52 9.85
N GLU A 178 -7.92 -3.75 9.58
CA GLU A 178 -7.01 -4.89 9.41
C GLU A 178 -6.00 -4.68 8.29
N LEU A 179 -6.45 -4.15 7.13
CA LEU A 179 -5.54 -3.81 6.03
C LEU A 179 -4.59 -2.65 6.36
N THR A 180 -4.97 -1.76 7.27
CA THR A 180 -4.12 -0.64 7.68
C THR A 180 -3.15 -1.03 8.78
N THR A 181 -3.58 -1.79 9.78
CA THR A 181 -2.75 -2.21 10.92
C THR A 181 -1.93 -3.47 10.65
N LEU A 182 -2.38 -4.30 9.71
CA LEU A 182 -1.81 -5.62 9.40
C LEU A 182 -1.86 -6.60 10.59
N GLU A 183 -2.76 -6.37 11.55
CA GLU A 183 -2.89 -7.20 12.75
C GLU A 183 -3.38 -8.63 12.48
N ALA A 184 -4.05 -8.85 11.35
CA ALA A 184 -4.62 -10.13 10.96
C ALA A 184 -3.76 -10.91 9.96
N VAL A 185 -2.59 -10.41 9.60
CA VAL A 185 -1.73 -11.03 8.58
C VAL A 185 -1.17 -12.35 9.08
N CYS A 186 -1.34 -13.41 8.29
CA CYS A 186 -0.81 -14.73 8.61
C CYS A 186 -0.52 -15.56 7.36
N TRP A 187 0.43 -16.49 7.46
CA TRP A 187 0.70 -17.50 6.45
C TRP A 187 -0.15 -18.75 6.66
N ARG A 188 -0.66 -19.30 5.54
CA ARG A 188 -1.36 -20.59 5.50
C ARG A 188 -0.83 -21.42 4.34
N LYS A 189 -0.72 -22.73 4.54
CA LYS A 189 -0.49 -23.68 3.45
C LYS A 189 -1.85 -24.15 2.96
N MET A 190 -2.06 -24.11 1.64
CA MET A 190 -3.30 -24.60 1.02
C MET A 190 -3.08 -26.00 0.46
N THR A 191 -4.04 -26.88 0.68
CA THR A 191 -4.10 -28.17 0.02
C THR A 191 -4.97 -28.02 -1.22
N VAL A 192 -4.41 -28.36 -2.39
CA VAL A 192 -5.10 -28.33 -3.67
C VAL A 192 -4.94 -29.68 -4.34
N GLY A 193 -5.98 -30.12 -5.06
CA GLY A 193 -5.95 -31.32 -5.86
C GLY A 193 -5.37 -31.09 -7.26
N GLY A 194 -5.25 -32.16 -8.01
CA GLY A 194 -4.66 -32.14 -9.35
C GLY A 194 -3.17 -31.84 -9.32
N ALA A 195 -2.56 -31.82 -10.48
CA ALA A 195 -1.14 -31.49 -10.64
C ALA A 195 -0.95 -30.64 -11.89
N VAL A 196 -0.04 -29.68 -11.81
CA VAL A 196 0.45 -28.95 -12.98
C VAL A 196 1.64 -29.72 -13.53
N GLU A 197 1.41 -30.53 -14.53
CA GLU A 197 2.43 -31.37 -15.14
C GLU A 197 2.77 -30.90 -16.56
N PRO A 198 4.04 -30.96 -16.96
CA PRO A 198 5.22 -31.29 -16.15
C PRO A 198 5.63 -30.17 -15.20
N SER A 199 6.41 -30.49 -14.17
CA SER A 199 7.00 -29.51 -13.25
C SER A 199 7.78 -28.45 -14.00
N ARG A 200 7.62 -27.19 -13.64
CA ARG A 200 8.11 -26.03 -14.38
C ARG A 200 8.50 -24.84 -13.49
N CYS A 201 9.32 -23.96 -14.02
CA CYS A 201 9.59 -22.64 -13.45
C CYS A 201 9.45 -21.55 -14.52
N ASN A 202 9.67 -20.29 -14.14
CA ASN A 202 9.61 -19.13 -15.05
C ASN A 202 8.28 -19.02 -15.81
N PHE A 203 7.23 -19.62 -15.27
CA PHE A 203 5.85 -19.42 -15.71
C PHE A 203 5.28 -18.14 -15.15
N SER A 204 4.20 -17.66 -15.70
CA SER A 204 3.45 -16.54 -15.14
C SER A 204 2.06 -16.98 -14.72
N ALA A 205 1.55 -16.38 -13.65
CA ALA A 205 0.22 -16.62 -13.17
C ALA A 205 -0.47 -15.32 -12.73
N CYS A 206 -1.79 -15.27 -12.87
CA CYS A 206 -2.62 -14.16 -12.39
C CYS A 206 -3.98 -14.65 -11.90
N ALA A 207 -4.75 -13.76 -11.28
CA ALA A 207 -6.11 -14.04 -10.85
C ALA A 207 -7.14 -13.47 -11.81
N VAL A 208 -8.19 -14.24 -12.09
CA VAL A 208 -9.43 -13.82 -12.75
C VAL A 208 -10.59 -14.11 -11.81
N GLY A 209 -11.05 -13.10 -11.08
CA GLY A 209 -11.96 -13.32 -9.96
C GLY A 209 -11.33 -14.21 -8.89
N ASN A 210 -12.00 -15.33 -8.55
CA ASN A 210 -11.48 -16.36 -7.65
C ASN A 210 -10.82 -17.55 -8.37
N ARG A 211 -10.45 -17.39 -9.62
CA ARG A 211 -9.72 -18.40 -10.39
C ARG A 211 -8.26 -17.98 -10.53
N LEU A 212 -7.34 -18.90 -10.25
CA LEU A 212 -5.93 -18.72 -10.58
C LEU A 212 -5.69 -19.29 -11.97
N VAL A 213 -4.96 -18.55 -12.77
CA VAL A 213 -4.57 -18.96 -14.11
C VAL A 213 -3.07 -18.97 -14.22
N LEU A 214 -2.52 -20.08 -14.68
CA LEU A 214 -1.10 -20.27 -14.94
C LEU A 214 -0.93 -20.51 -16.45
N PHE A 215 0.10 -19.89 -17.04
CA PHE A 215 0.47 -20.08 -18.44
C PHE A 215 1.99 -20.26 -18.60
N GLY A 216 2.37 -21.18 -19.47
CA GLY A 216 3.72 -21.33 -19.96
C GLY A 216 4.73 -21.85 -18.93
N GLY A 217 5.94 -21.34 -19.01
CA GLY A 217 7.09 -21.76 -18.23
C GLY A 217 8.03 -22.71 -18.97
N GLU A 218 9.03 -23.20 -18.28
CA GLU A 218 9.98 -24.19 -18.80
C GLU A 218 10.14 -25.35 -17.82
N GLY A 219 10.26 -26.56 -18.32
CA GLY A 219 10.52 -27.77 -17.56
C GLY A 219 12.00 -28.11 -17.45
N ALA A 220 12.30 -29.27 -16.87
CA ALA A 220 13.66 -29.78 -16.66
C ALA A 220 14.49 -29.90 -17.96
N ASN A 221 13.85 -30.03 -19.10
CA ASN A 221 14.47 -30.09 -20.43
C ASN A 221 14.61 -28.71 -21.10
N MET A 222 14.34 -27.63 -20.37
CA MET A 222 14.40 -26.22 -20.85
C MET A 222 13.52 -25.96 -22.07
N GLN A 223 12.46 -26.76 -22.28
CA GLN A 223 11.51 -26.54 -23.37
C GLN A 223 10.41 -25.59 -22.93
N PRO A 224 10.16 -24.52 -23.72
CA PRO A 224 9.07 -23.60 -23.42
C PRO A 224 7.71 -24.26 -23.62
N MET A 225 6.79 -24.03 -22.68
CA MET A 225 5.45 -24.60 -22.62
C MET A 225 4.39 -23.60 -23.07
N ASP A 226 3.28 -24.11 -23.61
CA ASP A 226 2.16 -23.34 -24.16
C ASP A 226 0.80 -23.68 -23.52
N ASP A 227 0.81 -24.49 -22.48
CA ASP A 227 -0.40 -24.92 -21.81
C ASP A 227 -0.90 -23.90 -20.78
N THR A 228 -2.21 -23.91 -20.58
CA THR A 228 -2.93 -23.08 -19.61
C THR A 228 -3.57 -23.95 -18.56
N PHE A 229 -3.35 -23.65 -17.28
CA PHE A 229 -4.00 -24.31 -16.15
C PHE A 229 -4.85 -23.31 -15.37
N VAL A 230 -5.96 -23.79 -14.83
CA VAL A 230 -6.87 -23.00 -13.96
C VAL A 230 -7.13 -23.76 -12.68
N LEU A 231 -7.10 -23.03 -11.56
CA LEU A 231 -7.53 -23.50 -10.25
C LEU A 231 -8.69 -22.62 -9.78
N ASN A 232 -9.86 -23.24 -9.57
CA ASN A 232 -11.01 -22.52 -9.04
C ASN A 232 -11.04 -22.60 -7.52
N LEU A 233 -10.83 -21.45 -6.84
CA LEU A 233 -10.80 -21.35 -5.39
C LEU A 233 -12.19 -21.40 -4.72
N ASP A 234 -13.28 -21.27 -5.49
CA ASP A 234 -14.65 -21.38 -4.99
C ASP A 234 -15.14 -22.84 -4.97
N ALA A 235 -14.39 -23.76 -5.57
CA ALA A 235 -14.73 -25.17 -5.54
C ALA A 235 -14.55 -25.74 -4.12
N ALA A 236 -15.41 -26.66 -3.72
CA ALA A 236 -15.32 -27.33 -2.42
C ALA A 236 -13.97 -28.08 -2.26
N ASN A 237 -13.46 -28.64 -3.35
CA ASN A 237 -12.12 -29.23 -3.42
C ASN A 237 -11.40 -28.58 -4.62
N PRO A 238 -10.64 -27.50 -4.40
CA PRO A 238 -9.91 -26.84 -5.47
C PRO A 238 -8.88 -27.79 -6.10
N GLU A 239 -8.91 -27.93 -7.41
CA GLU A 239 -7.94 -28.74 -8.16
C GLU A 239 -7.49 -28.03 -9.44
N TRP A 240 -6.24 -28.28 -9.83
CA TRP A 240 -5.69 -27.78 -11.08
C TRP A 240 -6.27 -28.52 -12.27
N CYS A 241 -6.86 -27.77 -13.19
CA CYS A 241 -7.41 -28.29 -14.44
C CYS A 241 -6.71 -27.63 -15.63
N ARG A 242 -6.30 -28.44 -16.59
CA ARG A 242 -5.81 -27.92 -17.87
C ARG A 242 -6.98 -27.38 -18.68
N VAL A 243 -6.83 -26.16 -19.20
CA VAL A 243 -7.84 -25.53 -20.07
C VAL A 243 -7.61 -25.98 -21.49
N SER A 244 -8.65 -26.54 -22.12
CA SER A 244 -8.63 -26.82 -23.55
C SER A 244 -8.94 -25.53 -24.31
N VAL A 245 -7.98 -25.05 -25.11
CA VAL A 245 -8.13 -23.89 -25.99
C VAL A 245 -7.88 -24.30 -27.42
N GLU A 246 -8.61 -23.69 -28.38
CA GLU A 246 -8.46 -24.03 -29.82
C GLU A 246 -7.09 -23.65 -30.36
N SER A 247 -6.51 -22.54 -29.87
CA SER A 247 -5.19 -22.09 -30.24
C SER A 247 -4.46 -21.58 -28.99
N SER A 248 -3.17 -21.90 -28.88
CA SER A 248 -2.31 -21.38 -27.82
C SER A 248 -1.25 -20.46 -28.40
N PRO A 249 -0.81 -19.42 -27.66
CA PRO A 249 0.39 -18.70 -28.04
C PRO A 249 1.58 -19.65 -28.12
N PRO A 250 2.65 -19.30 -28.86
CA PRO A 250 3.89 -20.07 -28.82
C PRO A 250 4.36 -20.28 -27.38
N GLY A 251 4.81 -21.49 -27.05
CA GLY A 251 5.38 -21.83 -25.75
C GLY A 251 6.48 -20.88 -25.35
N ARG A 252 6.48 -20.43 -24.10
CA ARG A 252 7.37 -19.39 -23.59
C ARG A 252 7.62 -19.44 -22.10
N TRP A 253 8.75 -18.90 -21.67
CA TRP A 253 9.10 -18.66 -20.28
C TRP A 253 9.64 -17.23 -20.10
N GLY A 254 9.68 -16.72 -18.86
CA GLY A 254 10.15 -15.35 -18.57
C GLY A 254 9.29 -14.24 -19.21
N HIS A 255 8.04 -14.57 -19.54
CA HIS A 255 7.01 -13.67 -20.02
C HIS A 255 6.22 -13.09 -18.85
N THR A 256 5.30 -12.19 -19.13
CA THR A 256 4.32 -11.70 -18.15
C THR A 256 2.91 -12.10 -18.54
N LEU A 257 2.09 -12.41 -17.52
CA LEU A 257 0.66 -12.67 -17.62
C LEU A 257 -0.06 -11.69 -16.70
N SER A 258 -1.00 -10.94 -17.25
CA SER A 258 -1.76 -9.92 -16.53
C SER A 258 -3.25 -10.12 -16.76
N CYS A 259 -4.07 -9.74 -15.78
CA CYS A 259 -5.52 -9.68 -15.93
C CYS A 259 -5.94 -8.21 -16.11
N LEU A 260 -6.69 -7.95 -17.19
CA LEU A 260 -7.31 -6.66 -17.48
C LEU A 260 -8.83 -6.77 -17.43
N ASN A 261 -9.49 -5.70 -17.04
CA ASN A 261 -10.95 -5.60 -16.94
C ASN A 261 -11.62 -6.74 -16.14
N GLY A 262 -10.85 -7.38 -15.24
CA GLY A 262 -11.32 -8.44 -14.37
C GLY A 262 -11.53 -9.82 -15.01
N SER A 263 -11.42 -9.96 -16.35
CA SER A 263 -11.64 -11.23 -17.06
C SER A 263 -10.67 -11.50 -18.21
N LEU A 264 -10.06 -10.46 -18.77
CA LEU A 264 -9.21 -10.58 -19.94
C LEU A 264 -7.76 -10.88 -19.52
N LEU A 265 -7.26 -12.03 -19.89
CA LEU A 265 -5.85 -12.41 -19.72
C LEU A 265 -5.02 -11.82 -20.85
N VAL A 266 -3.84 -11.30 -20.51
CA VAL A 266 -2.89 -10.74 -21.48
C VAL A 266 -1.50 -11.31 -21.23
N VAL A 267 -0.94 -11.95 -22.25
CA VAL A 267 0.43 -12.47 -22.28
C VAL A 267 1.28 -11.54 -23.14
N PHE A 268 2.47 -11.18 -22.66
CA PHE A 268 3.44 -10.41 -23.43
C PHE A 268 4.85 -10.97 -23.32
N GLY A 269 5.55 -11.05 -24.44
CA GLY A 269 6.97 -11.32 -24.53
C GLY A 269 7.41 -12.69 -24.02
N GLY A 270 8.63 -12.77 -23.48
CA GLY A 270 9.25 -13.99 -23.00
C GLY A 270 10.19 -14.66 -24.02
N CYS A 271 10.75 -15.79 -23.63
CA CYS A 271 11.62 -16.60 -24.50
C CYS A 271 10.86 -17.79 -25.02
N GLY A 272 10.73 -17.89 -26.33
CA GLY A 272 10.17 -19.01 -27.06
C GLY A 272 11.24 -19.95 -27.59
N ARG A 273 10.83 -20.95 -28.39
CA ARG A 273 11.75 -21.94 -28.96
C ARG A 273 12.75 -21.33 -29.97
N GLN A 274 12.39 -20.24 -30.63
CA GLN A 274 13.19 -19.61 -31.70
C GLN A 274 13.86 -18.31 -31.27
N GLY A 275 13.74 -17.92 -29.99
CA GLY A 275 14.30 -16.69 -29.45
C GLY A 275 13.25 -15.88 -28.67
N LEU A 276 13.58 -14.63 -28.37
CA LEU A 276 12.74 -13.74 -27.61
C LEU A 276 11.53 -13.24 -28.43
N LEU A 277 10.45 -13.02 -27.73
CA LEU A 277 9.16 -12.62 -28.26
C LEU A 277 8.80 -11.20 -27.82
N ASN A 278 7.96 -10.52 -28.60
CA ASN A 278 7.35 -9.23 -28.29
C ASN A 278 5.87 -9.16 -28.72
N ASP A 279 5.30 -10.32 -28.97
CA ASP A 279 3.88 -10.50 -29.30
C ASP A 279 2.98 -10.30 -28.07
N VAL A 280 1.72 -9.97 -28.33
CA VAL A 280 0.68 -9.84 -27.33
C VAL A 280 -0.43 -10.82 -27.66
N PHE A 281 -0.78 -11.67 -26.71
CA PHE A 281 -1.96 -12.54 -26.84
C PHE A 281 -2.95 -12.24 -25.73
N ILE A 282 -4.25 -12.31 -26.07
CA ILE A 282 -5.34 -12.12 -25.12
C ILE A 282 -6.26 -13.32 -25.12
N LEU A 283 -6.79 -13.67 -23.94
CA LEU A 283 -7.77 -14.74 -23.73
C LEU A 283 -8.87 -14.24 -22.83
N ASP A 284 -10.12 -14.39 -23.27
CA ASP A 284 -11.30 -14.23 -22.41
C ASP A 284 -11.71 -15.62 -21.89
N LEU A 285 -11.53 -15.84 -20.60
CA LEU A 285 -11.88 -17.10 -19.94
C LEU A 285 -13.39 -17.32 -19.78
N ASP A 286 -14.17 -16.25 -19.84
CA ASP A 286 -15.63 -16.31 -19.68
C ASP A 286 -16.35 -16.49 -21.02
N ALA A 287 -15.59 -16.49 -22.12
CA ALA A 287 -16.11 -16.81 -23.43
C ALA A 287 -16.59 -18.28 -23.49
N LYS A 288 -17.64 -18.56 -24.27
CA LYS A 288 -18.19 -19.94 -24.46
C LYS A 288 -17.13 -20.92 -24.95
N GLN A 289 -16.23 -20.47 -25.77
CA GLN A 289 -15.06 -21.20 -26.28
C GLN A 289 -13.83 -20.29 -26.08
N PRO A 290 -13.07 -20.47 -24.98
CA PRO A 290 -11.88 -19.69 -24.74
C PRO A 290 -10.84 -19.93 -25.85
N THR A 291 -10.44 -18.85 -26.51
CA THR A 291 -9.47 -18.90 -27.63
C THR A 291 -8.48 -17.77 -27.45
N TRP A 292 -7.18 -18.09 -27.50
CA TRP A 292 -6.15 -17.08 -27.53
C TRP A 292 -6.16 -16.39 -28.89
N ARG A 293 -6.12 -15.08 -28.88
CA ARG A 293 -5.98 -14.27 -30.11
C ARG A 293 -4.81 -13.29 -29.98
N GLU A 294 -4.06 -13.18 -31.03
CA GLU A 294 -2.98 -12.21 -31.12
C GLU A 294 -3.54 -10.80 -31.32
N VAL A 295 -2.92 -9.83 -30.65
CA VAL A 295 -3.24 -8.40 -30.78
C VAL A 295 -2.14 -7.73 -31.59
N PHE A 296 -2.53 -7.20 -32.74
CA PHE A 296 -1.65 -6.44 -33.60
C PHE A 296 -1.93 -4.96 -33.42
N GLY A 297 -0.90 -4.16 -33.20
CA GLY A 297 -1.09 -2.73 -33.07
C GLY A 297 0.19 -1.95 -32.85
N GLY A 298 0.49 -1.04 -33.77
CA GLY A 298 1.65 -0.17 -33.70
C GLY A 298 2.99 -0.91 -33.73
N THR A 299 4.03 -0.23 -33.25
CA THR A 299 5.39 -0.79 -33.13
C THR A 299 5.55 -1.33 -31.71
N PRO A 300 5.63 -2.66 -31.51
CA PRO A 300 5.84 -3.22 -30.19
C PRO A 300 7.25 -2.90 -29.67
N PRO A 301 7.45 -2.99 -28.34
CA PRO A 301 8.79 -2.94 -27.75
C PRO A 301 9.72 -4.01 -28.35
N LEU A 302 11.03 -3.86 -28.18
CA LEU A 302 11.98 -4.90 -28.57
C LEU A 302 11.61 -6.25 -27.91
N PRO A 303 11.82 -7.39 -28.60
CA PRO A 303 11.66 -8.72 -28.02
C PRO A 303 12.46 -8.84 -26.73
N ARG A 304 11.82 -9.33 -25.66
CA ARG A 304 12.41 -9.32 -24.32
C ARG A 304 11.90 -10.43 -23.42
N SER A 305 12.73 -10.84 -22.48
CA SER A 305 12.37 -11.69 -21.36
C SER A 305 12.77 -11.06 -20.02
N TRP A 306 12.27 -11.60 -18.90
CA TRP A 306 12.57 -11.11 -17.55
C TRP A 306 12.24 -9.63 -17.32
N HIS A 307 11.39 -9.07 -18.17
CA HIS A 307 10.77 -7.78 -17.96
C HIS A 307 9.71 -7.87 -16.88
N SER A 308 9.30 -6.73 -16.33
CA SER A 308 8.17 -6.66 -15.42
C SER A 308 7.00 -5.97 -16.07
N SER A 309 5.79 -6.33 -15.63
CA SER A 309 4.58 -5.64 -16.03
C SER A 309 3.67 -5.37 -14.84
N CYS A 310 2.83 -4.36 -14.98
CA CYS A 310 1.72 -4.08 -14.09
C CYS A 310 0.54 -3.53 -14.87
N THR A 311 -0.65 -3.56 -14.27
CA THR A 311 -1.87 -3.02 -14.86
C THR A 311 -2.31 -1.77 -14.13
N ILE A 312 -2.63 -0.72 -14.86
CA ILE A 312 -3.17 0.53 -14.33
C ILE A 312 -4.57 0.77 -14.90
N GLU A 313 -5.42 1.42 -14.11
CA GLU A 313 -6.81 1.73 -14.47
C GLU A 313 -7.60 0.50 -14.97
N GLY A 314 -7.16 -0.69 -14.60
CA GLY A 314 -7.80 -1.96 -14.96
C GLY A 314 -7.67 -2.37 -16.44
N SER A 315 -7.21 -1.50 -17.33
CA SER A 315 -7.26 -1.69 -18.78
C SER A 315 -5.96 -1.44 -19.53
N LYS A 316 -4.99 -0.83 -18.88
CA LYS A 316 -3.71 -0.46 -19.48
C LYS A 316 -2.59 -1.34 -18.94
N LEU A 317 -1.79 -1.91 -19.83
CA LEU A 317 -0.62 -2.71 -19.49
C LEU A 317 0.63 -1.82 -19.56
N VAL A 318 1.40 -1.78 -18.48
CA VAL A 318 2.72 -1.14 -18.44
C VAL A 318 3.78 -2.23 -18.40
N VAL A 319 4.81 -2.10 -19.26
CA VAL A 319 5.96 -3.02 -19.36
C VAL A 319 7.24 -2.23 -19.22
N SER A 320 8.21 -2.71 -18.45
CA SER A 320 9.51 -2.06 -18.30
C SER A 320 10.65 -3.05 -18.17
N GLY A 321 11.81 -2.68 -18.71
CA GLY A 321 13.06 -3.41 -18.57
C GLY A 321 13.10 -4.77 -19.24
N GLY A 322 13.83 -5.71 -18.64
CA GLY A 322 14.13 -7.02 -19.21
C GLY A 322 15.45 -7.07 -19.93
N CYS A 323 15.67 -8.12 -20.72
CA CYS A 323 16.86 -8.27 -21.55
C CYS A 323 16.54 -8.75 -22.96
N THR A 324 17.43 -8.43 -23.90
CA THR A 324 17.43 -8.92 -25.28
C THR A 324 18.13 -10.27 -25.39
N ASP A 325 18.05 -10.94 -26.57
CA ASP A 325 18.80 -12.18 -26.88
C ASP A 325 20.31 -12.03 -26.71
N ALA A 326 20.85 -10.84 -26.98
CA ALA A 326 22.25 -10.54 -26.76
C ALA A 326 22.63 -10.31 -25.30
N GLY A 327 21.69 -10.49 -24.35
CA GLY A 327 21.89 -10.24 -22.93
C GLY A 327 21.99 -8.75 -22.56
N VAL A 328 21.56 -7.84 -23.43
CA VAL A 328 21.55 -6.40 -23.18
C VAL A 328 20.36 -6.08 -22.30
N LEU A 329 20.63 -5.49 -21.14
CA LEU A 329 19.58 -5.03 -20.21
C LEU A 329 18.88 -3.78 -20.75
N LEU A 330 17.58 -3.70 -20.56
CA LEU A 330 16.71 -2.63 -21.02
C LEU A 330 16.29 -1.72 -19.86
N SER A 331 15.99 -0.45 -20.17
CA SER A 331 15.50 0.56 -19.19
C SER A 331 14.26 1.31 -19.67
N ASP A 332 13.79 0.99 -20.87
CA ASP A 332 12.61 1.59 -21.47
C ASP A 332 11.32 1.19 -20.73
N THR A 333 10.30 2.01 -20.86
CA THR A 333 8.97 1.75 -20.30
C THR A 333 7.91 2.01 -21.36
N TYR A 334 7.06 1.05 -21.58
CA TYR A 334 5.99 1.10 -22.57
C TYR A 334 4.62 0.94 -21.92
N LEU A 335 3.63 1.56 -22.54
CA LEU A 335 2.22 1.42 -22.19
C LEU A 335 1.43 0.92 -23.40
N LEU A 336 0.60 -0.09 -23.18
CA LEU A 336 -0.39 -0.60 -24.13
C LEU A 336 -1.78 -0.34 -23.58
N ASP A 337 -2.60 0.42 -24.29
CA ASP A 337 -3.99 0.66 -23.95
C ASP A 337 -4.89 -0.29 -24.76
N LEU A 338 -5.54 -1.22 -24.07
CA LEU A 338 -6.43 -2.21 -24.66
C LEU A 338 -7.92 -1.81 -24.62
N THR A 339 -8.22 -0.57 -24.23
CA THR A 339 -9.60 -0.03 -24.31
C THR A 339 -9.97 0.45 -25.70
N THR A 340 -9.00 0.69 -26.54
CA THR A 340 -9.20 1.21 -27.91
C THR A 340 -9.41 0.08 -28.92
N ASP A 341 -10.19 0.31 -29.97
CA ASP A 341 -10.42 -0.67 -31.06
C ASP A 341 -9.12 -1.07 -31.76
N ASN A 342 -8.13 -0.17 -31.76
CA ASN A 342 -6.81 -0.39 -32.31
C ASN A 342 -5.75 -0.15 -31.23
N PRO A 343 -5.46 -1.13 -30.36
CA PRO A 343 -4.46 -1.01 -29.33
C PRO A 343 -3.08 -0.67 -29.93
N THR A 344 -2.40 0.32 -29.36
CA THR A 344 -1.07 0.73 -29.81
C THR A 344 -0.12 0.86 -28.65
N TRP A 345 1.11 0.41 -28.86
CA TRP A 345 2.21 0.62 -27.93
C TRP A 345 2.66 2.08 -27.97
N ARG A 346 2.83 2.64 -26.79
CA ARG A 346 3.40 3.97 -26.59
C ARG A 346 4.57 3.87 -25.63
N GLU A 347 5.74 4.29 -26.04
CA GLU A 347 6.85 4.51 -25.15
C GLU A 347 6.55 5.69 -24.23
N ILE A 348 6.84 5.57 -22.93
CA ILE A 348 6.73 6.66 -21.97
C ILE A 348 8.04 7.44 -22.00
N PRO A 349 8.06 8.65 -22.61
CA PRO A 349 9.26 9.43 -22.72
C PRO A 349 9.67 9.98 -21.36
N THR A 350 10.86 9.65 -20.91
CA THR A 350 11.45 10.16 -19.67
C THR A 350 12.80 10.80 -19.96
N SER A 351 13.10 11.92 -19.30
CA SER A 351 14.40 12.59 -19.44
C SER A 351 15.54 11.79 -18.81
N TRP A 352 15.19 10.95 -17.84
CA TRP A 352 16.10 10.04 -17.15
C TRP A 352 15.37 8.73 -16.84
N SER A 353 16.08 7.63 -16.92
CA SER A 353 15.55 6.30 -16.58
C SER A 353 16.44 5.63 -15.53
N PRO A 354 15.85 4.80 -14.66
CA PRO A 354 16.61 3.94 -13.77
C PRO A 354 17.62 3.08 -14.56
N PRO A 355 18.71 2.64 -13.92
CA PRO A 355 19.65 1.72 -14.58
C PRO A 355 18.94 0.52 -15.19
N SER A 356 19.30 0.16 -16.41
CA SER A 356 18.76 -1.00 -17.14
C SER A 356 18.80 -2.26 -16.29
N ARG A 357 17.70 -3.03 -16.27
CA ARG A 357 17.56 -4.16 -15.34
C ARG A 357 16.62 -5.25 -15.82
N LEU A 358 16.78 -6.43 -15.24
CA LEU A 358 15.86 -7.57 -15.38
C LEU A 358 15.48 -8.14 -14.01
N GLY A 359 14.39 -8.91 -13.93
CA GLY A 359 13.96 -9.59 -12.71
C GLY A 359 13.62 -8.63 -11.54
N HIS A 360 13.31 -7.38 -11.87
CA HIS A 360 12.78 -6.39 -10.93
C HIS A 360 11.27 -6.55 -10.79
N SER A 361 10.65 -5.82 -9.88
CA SER A 361 9.19 -5.76 -9.76
C SER A 361 8.65 -4.38 -10.12
N LEU A 362 7.44 -4.37 -10.67
CA LEU A 362 6.59 -3.19 -10.82
C LEU A 362 5.35 -3.35 -9.95
N SER A 363 5.08 -2.39 -9.09
CA SER A 363 3.94 -2.40 -8.18
C SER A 363 3.17 -1.08 -8.29
N VAL A 364 1.86 -1.17 -8.51
CA VAL A 364 1.00 0.01 -8.57
C VAL A 364 0.59 0.43 -7.16
N TYR A 365 0.72 1.71 -6.84
CA TYR A 365 0.18 2.30 -5.63
C TYR A 365 -0.58 3.59 -5.97
N GLY A 366 -1.70 3.83 -5.30
CA GLY A 366 -2.64 4.85 -5.76
C GLY A 366 -3.36 4.41 -7.05
N LYS A 367 -3.54 5.32 -8.00
CA LYS A 367 -4.24 5.03 -9.28
C LYS A 367 -3.28 4.78 -10.44
N THR A 368 -2.27 5.64 -10.56
CA THR A 368 -1.37 5.74 -11.73
C THR A 368 0.11 5.72 -11.37
N LYS A 369 0.41 5.61 -10.06
CA LYS A 369 1.77 5.60 -9.55
C LYS A 369 2.34 4.20 -9.55
N ILE A 370 3.56 4.06 -10.02
CA ILE A 370 4.26 2.78 -10.11
C ILE A 370 5.55 2.87 -9.29
N LEU A 371 5.79 1.85 -8.48
CA LEU A 371 7.06 1.59 -7.81
C LEU A 371 7.80 0.49 -8.57
N MET A 372 9.03 0.76 -8.96
CA MET A 372 10.01 -0.23 -9.43
C MET A 372 10.96 -0.56 -8.28
N PHE A 373 11.23 -1.84 -8.05
CA PHE A 373 12.16 -2.26 -7.01
C PHE A 373 13.09 -3.39 -7.47
N GLY A 374 14.35 -3.32 -7.08
CA GLY A 374 15.29 -4.43 -7.17
C GLY A 374 15.71 -4.83 -8.58
N GLY A 375 15.92 -6.13 -8.77
CA GLY A 375 16.37 -6.74 -10.02
C GLY A 375 17.90 -6.80 -10.16
N LEU A 376 18.35 -7.43 -11.24
CA LEU A 376 19.75 -7.39 -11.69
C LEU A 376 19.92 -6.13 -12.56
N ALA A 377 20.60 -5.13 -12.03
CA ALA A 377 20.75 -3.83 -12.65
C ALA A 377 22.17 -3.60 -13.19
N LYS A 378 22.28 -2.82 -14.27
CA LYS A 378 23.56 -2.40 -14.82
C LYS A 378 24.22 -1.36 -13.90
N SER A 379 25.46 -1.62 -13.51
CA SER A 379 26.30 -0.73 -12.72
C SER A 379 27.67 -0.60 -13.36
N GLY A 380 27.86 0.42 -14.19
CA GLY A 380 29.05 0.55 -15.05
C GLY A 380 29.16 -0.62 -16.04
N HIS A 381 30.21 -1.41 -15.93
CA HIS A 381 30.43 -2.63 -16.73
C HIS A 381 29.86 -3.90 -16.06
N LEU A 382 29.41 -3.81 -14.85
CA LEU A 382 28.91 -4.94 -14.06
C LEU A 382 27.37 -5.00 -14.08
N GLN A 383 26.85 -6.18 -13.77
CA GLN A 383 25.45 -6.40 -13.48
C GLN A 383 25.36 -6.86 -12.02
N LEU A 384 24.70 -6.07 -11.18
CA LEU A 384 24.62 -6.31 -9.75
C LEU A 384 23.16 -6.36 -9.30
N ARG A 385 22.87 -7.18 -8.28
CA ARG A 385 21.57 -7.13 -7.63
C ARG A 385 21.36 -5.76 -7.01
N SER A 386 20.21 -5.17 -7.26
CA SER A 386 19.82 -3.86 -6.75
C SER A 386 18.86 -4.02 -5.57
N GLY A 387 18.93 -3.10 -4.62
CA GLY A 387 17.97 -2.88 -3.54
C GLY A 387 17.34 -1.49 -3.64
N GLU A 388 17.48 -0.83 -4.77
CA GLU A 388 16.98 0.52 -5.00
C GLU A 388 15.51 0.51 -5.42
N ALA A 389 14.80 1.56 -5.04
CA ALA A 389 13.42 1.82 -5.37
C ALA A 389 13.29 3.08 -6.24
N TYR A 390 12.41 3.04 -7.22
CA TYR A 390 12.12 4.18 -8.10
C TYR A 390 10.62 4.32 -8.28
N THR A 391 10.15 5.54 -8.46
CA THR A 391 8.72 5.83 -8.65
C THR A 391 8.51 6.67 -9.90
N ILE A 392 7.36 6.45 -10.54
CA ILE A 392 6.84 7.28 -11.64
C ILE A 392 5.34 7.47 -11.43
N ASP A 393 4.83 8.65 -11.76
CA ASP A 393 3.40 8.92 -11.85
C ASP A 393 3.02 9.12 -13.32
N LEU A 394 2.13 8.29 -13.83
CA LEU A 394 1.72 8.34 -15.23
C LEU A 394 0.59 9.35 -15.50
N GLU A 395 0.03 9.96 -14.45
CA GLU A 395 -0.94 11.07 -14.56
C GLU A 395 -0.25 12.43 -14.72
N ASP A 396 1.04 12.53 -14.42
CA ASP A 396 1.82 13.75 -14.65
C ASP A 396 1.83 14.10 -16.13
N GLU A 397 1.77 15.38 -16.48
CA GLU A 397 1.87 15.87 -17.88
C GLU A 397 3.17 15.38 -18.57
N LYS A 398 4.24 15.24 -17.80
CA LYS A 398 5.54 14.71 -18.20
C LYS A 398 6.01 13.67 -17.19
N PRO A 399 5.59 12.41 -17.32
CA PRO A 399 5.99 11.36 -16.40
C PRO A 399 7.53 11.25 -16.29
N GLN A 400 8.06 11.22 -15.09
CA GLN A 400 9.50 11.10 -14.85
C GLN A 400 9.79 10.09 -13.75
N TRP A 401 10.73 9.22 -13.98
CA TRP A 401 11.27 8.35 -12.95
C TRP A 401 12.03 9.17 -11.91
N ARG A 402 11.84 8.85 -10.65
CA ARG A 402 12.54 9.45 -9.51
C ARG A 402 13.00 8.34 -8.58
N GLN A 403 14.23 8.44 -8.09
CA GLN A 403 14.69 7.53 -7.05
C GLN A 403 13.94 7.84 -5.76
N LEU A 404 13.44 6.78 -5.11
CA LEU A 404 12.76 6.89 -3.83
C LEU A 404 13.80 6.76 -2.72
N GLU A 405 14.12 7.89 -2.08
CA GLU A 405 14.98 7.91 -0.92
C GLU A 405 14.22 7.43 0.31
N CYS A 406 14.54 6.23 0.78
CA CYS A 406 13.95 5.70 2.00
C CYS A 406 14.78 6.11 3.22
N SER A 407 14.12 6.72 4.19
CA SER A 407 14.77 7.10 5.45
C SER A 407 15.19 5.85 6.21
N ALA A 408 16.46 5.83 6.64
CA ALA A 408 16.89 4.87 7.63
C ALA A 408 16.25 5.25 8.98
N LEU A 409 15.36 4.45 9.51
CA LEU A 409 14.89 4.60 10.90
C LEU A 409 16.06 4.30 11.83
N THR A 410 16.80 5.33 12.22
CA THR A 410 17.75 5.24 13.32
C THR A 410 16.95 5.25 14.62
N GLY A 411 16.54 4.08 15.09
CA GLY A 411 16.03 3.92 16.44
C GLY A 411 17.14 4.26 17.45
N ILE A 412 16.76 4.90 18.54
CA ILE A 412 17.64 5.13 19.70
C ILE A 412 18.04 3.76 20.23
N GLY A 413 19.23 3.29 19.85
CA GLY A 413 19.78 1.98 20.17
C GLY A 413 20.24 1.24 18.92
N SER A 414 21.45 1.53 18.47
CA SER A 414 22.36 0.74 17.62
C SER A 414 21.71 -0.45 16.85
N GLN A 415 20.72 -0.23 16.00
CA GLN A 415 20.33 -1.20 14.97
C GLN A 415 20.46 -0.51 13.62
N SER A 416 21.18 -1.20 12.71
CA SER A 416 21.35 -0.81 11.33
C SER A 416 19.99 -0.51 10.68
N ALA A 417 19.95 0.49 9.79
CA ALA A 417 18.80 0.81 8.98
C ALA A 417 18.17 -0.46 8.38
N VAL A 418 16.87 -0.63 8.59
CA VAL A 418 16.13 -1.73 7.98
C VAL A 418 15.93 -1.39 6.50
N VAL A 419 16.68 -2.08 5.64
CA VAL A 419 16.55 -1.98 4.19
C VAL A 419 16.50 -3.40 3.64
N PRO A 420 15.59 -3.71 2.68
CA PRO A 420 15.60 -5.01 2.02
C PRO A 420 16.96 -5.24 1.36
N PRO A 421 17.63 -6.38 1.57
CA PRO A 421 18.86 -6.68 0.85
C PRO A 421 18.62 -6.73 -0.65
N PRO A 422 19.62 -6.36 -1.48
CA PRO A 422 19.54 -6.41 -2.93
C PRO A 422 19.10 -7.78 -3.44
N ARG A 423 18.11 -7.80 -4.33
CA ARG A 423 17.43 -9.03 -4.76
C ARG A 423 16.89 -8.96 -6.18
N LEU A 424 16.77 -10.10 -6.82
CA LEU A 424 16.07 -10.25 -8.10
C LEU A 424 15.07 -11.40 -8.00
N ASP A 425 14.10 -11.42 -8.92
CA ASP A 425 13.05 -12.44 -8.99
C ASP A 425 12.29 -12.59 -7.65
N HIS A 426 12.05 -11.46 -7.01
CA HIS A 426 11.33 -11.36 -5.76
C HIS A 426 9.84 -11.10 -6.00
N VAL A 427 9.06 -11.31 -4.96
CA VAL A 427 7.65 -10.94 -4.93
C VAL A 427 7.49 -9.49 -4.46
N ALA A 428 6.66 -8.75 -5.17
CA ALA A 428 6.16 -7.46 -4.72
C ALA A 428 4.63 -7.42 -4.85
N VAL A 429 3.97 -7.07 -3.77
CA VAL A 429 2.52 -7.08 -3.65
C VAL A 429 2.00 -5.71 -3.31
N SER A 430 1.17 -5.17 -4.19
CA SER A 430 0.42 -3.93 -3.93
C SER A 430 -0.78 -4.24 -3.04
N MET A 431 -0.86 -3.56 -1.91
CA MET A 431 -2.00 -3.65 -1.01
C MET A 431 -3.09 -2.63 -1.39
N PRO A 432 -4.36 -2.89 -1.06
CA PRO A 432 -5.44 -1.93 -1.30
C PRO A 432 -5.19 -0.53 -0.74
N CYS A 433 -4.49 -0.45 0.39
CA CYS A 433 -4.12 0.83 1.03
C CYS A 433 -2.92 1.55 0.39
N GLY A 434 -2.40 1.09 -0.76
CA GLY A 434 -1.27 1.69 -1.46
C GLY A 434 0.10 1.31 -0.91
N ARG A 435 0.18 0.52 0.17
CA ARG A 435 1.43 -0.01 0.67
C ARG A 435 1.89 -1.21 -0.15
N ILE A 436 3.19 -1.48 -0.13
CA ILE A 436 3.81 -2.55 -0.90
C ILE A 436 4.56 -3.48 0.04
N ILE A 437 4.31 -4.78 -0.10
CA ILE A 437 5.03 -5.84 0.61
C ILE A 437 6.01 -6.48 -0.36
N ILE A 438 7.28 -6.62 0.06
CA ILE A 438 8.34 -7.26 -0.72
C ILE A 438 8.94 -8.42 0.08
N PHE A 439 9.12 -9.57 -0.56
CA PHE A 439 9.73 -10.76 0.03
C PHE A 439 10.29 -11.71 -1.04
N GLY A 440 11.01 -12.71 -0.62
CA GLY A 440 11.52 -13.75 -1.52
C GLY A 440 12.62 -13.29 -2.46
N GLY A 441 12.84 -14.06 -3.50
CA GLY A 441 13.84 -13.86 -4.55
C GLY A 441 15.26 -14.30 -4.21
N SER A 442 16.16 -14.10 -5.15
CA SER A 442 17.59 -14.44 -5.00
C SER A 442 18.38 -13.28 -4.41
N ILE A 443 19.04 -13.53 -3.29
CA ILE A 443 19.92 -12.59 -2.60
C ILE A 443 21.34 -13.15 -2.65
N ALA A 444 22.28 -12.47 -3.31
CA ALA A 444 23.73 -12.70 -3.23
C ALA A 444 24.18 -14.18 -3.04
N GLY A 445 23.53 -15.12 -3.74
CA GLY A 445 23.85 -16.54 -3.70
C GLY A 445 23.23 -17.32 -2.52
N LEU A 446 22.54 -16.68 -1.61
CA LEU A 446 21.76 -17.31 -0.56
C LEU A 446 20.26 -17.29 -0.94
N HIS A 447 19.55 -18.37 -0.63
CA HIS A 447 18.09 -18.34 -0.71
C HIS A 447 17.55 -17.29 0.25
N SER A 448 16.59 -16.50 -0.22
CA SER A 448 16.04 -15.45 0.61
C SER A 448 15.33 -16.02 1.83
N PRO A 449 15.61 -15.51 3.02
CA PRO A 449 14.75 -15.79 4.16
C PRO A 449 13.33 -15.29 3.85
N SER A 450 12.34 -15.92 4.40
CA SER A 450 10.91 -15.55 4.27
C SER A 450 10.54 -14.23 4.98
N GLN A 451 11.51 -13.34 5.11
CA GLN A 451 11.31 -12.03 5.74
C GLN A 451 10.55 -11.10 4.81
N LEU A 452 9.47 -10.53 5.31
CA LEU A 452 8.66 -9.57 4.60
C LEU A 452 9.09 -8.15 4.94
N PHE A 453 9.16 -7.32 3.92
CA PHE A 453 9.43 -5.89 4.05
C PHE A 453 8.21 -5.10 3.56
N LEU A 454 7.81 -4.13 4.36
CA LEU A 454 6.68 -3.24 4.07
C LEU A 454 7.21 -1.84 3.77
N LEU A 455 6.69 -1.24 2.72
CA LEU A 455 6.93 0.16 2.33
C LEU A 455 5.61 0.86 2.09
N ASP A 456 5.48 2.09 2.58
CA ASP A 456 4.46 3.03 2.14
C ASP A 456 5.13 4.12 1.29
N PRO A 457 5.04 4.05 -0.05
CA PRO A 457 5.68 5.01 -0.92
C PRO A 457 5.06 6.40 -0.87
N SER A 458 3.87 6.55 -0.25
CA SER A 458 3.13 7.80 -0.15
C SER A 458 3.47 8.60 1.11
N GLU A 459 4.23 8.03 2.04
CA GLU A 459 4.70 8.75 3.22
C GLU A 459 5.64 9.90 2.80
N GLU A 460 5.62 11.03 3.51
CA GLU A 460 6.53 12.17 3.26
C GLU A 460 8.00 11.75 3.38
N LYS A 461 8.28 10.82 4.28
CA LYS A 461 9.59 10.18 4.45
C LYS A 461 9.41 8.67 4.44
N PRO A 462 9.36 8.05 3.26
CA PRO A 462 9.18 6.61 3.13
C PRO A 462 10.25 5.84 3.90
N SER A 463 9.85 4.79 4.58
CA SER A 463 10.78 3.94 5.34
C SER A 463 10.39 2.48 5.25
N TRP A 464 11.39 1.61 5.15
CA TRP A 464 11.18 0.17 5.17
C TRP A 464 10.91 -0.31 6.58
N ARG A 465 9.95 -1.22 6.72
CA ARG A 465 9.61 -1.89 7.98
C ARG A 465 9.62 -3.39 7.79
N ILE A 466 10.12 -4.14 8.77
CA ILE A 466 10.00 -5.59 8.78
C ILE A 466 8.60 -5.96 9.27
N LEU A 467 7.96 -6.86 8.55
CA LEU A 467 6.67 -7.43 8.93
C LEU A 467 6.87 -8.85 9.43
N ASN A 468 6.65 -9.08 10.71
CA ASN A 468 6.68 -10.41 11.31
C ASN A 468 5.31 -11.05 11.15
N VAL A 469 5.25 -12.11 10.35
CA VAL A 469 4.00 -12.78 9.99
C VAL A 469 4.00 -14.20 10.58
N PRO A 470 3.01 -14.53 11.42
CA PRO A 470 2.88 -15.89 11.96
C PRO A 470 2.47 -16.89 10.88
N GLY A 471 2.69 -18.17 11.14
CA GLY A 471 2.34 -19.28 10.27
C GLY A 471 3.53 -19.88 9.55
N GLN A 472 3.27 -20.67 8.52
CA GLN A 472 4.28 -21.38 7.74
C GLN A 472 4.49 -20.68 6.38
N PRO A 473 5.56 -19.89 6.24
CA PRO A 473 5.89 -19.28 4.95
C PRO A 473 6.31 -20.35 3.93
N PRO A 474 6.19 -20.06 2.62
CA PRO A 474 6.73 -20.94 1.60
C PRO A 474 8.26 -21.06 1.71
N LYS A 475 8.80 -22.17 1.20
CA LYS A 475 10.22 -22.27 0.89
C LYS A 475 10.47 -21.38 -0.32
N PHE A 476 11.12 -20.24 -0.13
CA PHE A 476 11.35 -19.36 -1.27
C PHE A 476 12.46 -19.88 -2.17
N ALA A 477 12.15 -19.79 -3.43
CA ALA A 477 12.95 -20.23 -4.54
C ALA A 477 12.95 -19.10 -5.61
N TRP A 478 13.52 -19.36 -6.74
CA TRP A 478 13.42 -18.53 -7.92
C TRP A 478 12.42 -19.15 -8.92
N GLY A 479 11.89 -18.33 -9.85
CA GLY A 479 10.91 -18.78 -10.83
C GLY A 479 9.52 -19.11 -10.26
N HIS A 480 9.20 -18.58 -9.09
CA HIS A 480 7.85 -18.66 -8.51
C HIS A 480 6.95 -17.58 -9.11
N SER A 481 5.64 -17.75 -8.95
CA SER A 481 4.65 -16.72 -9.32
C SER A 481 3.79 -16.33 -8.12
N THR A 482 3.38 -15.08 -8.11
CA THR A 482 2.56 -14.52 -7.04
C THR A 482 1.31 -13.89 -7.59
N ILE A 483 0.19 -14.15 -6.94
CA ILE A 483 -1.13 -13.79 -7.40
C ILE A 483 -1.90 -13.15 -6.25
N VAL A 484 -2.52 -12.00 -6.49
CA VAL A 484 -3.41 -11.36 -5.51
C VAL A 484 -4.86 -11.66 -5.87
N VAL A 485 -5.58 -12.29 -4.94
CA VAL A 485 -6.98 -12.66 -5.10
C VAL A 485 -7.85 -11.85 -4.16
N GLY A 486 -8.89 -11.23 -4.69
CA GLY A 486 -9.85 -10.45 -3.90
C GLY A 486 -9.22 -9.34 -3.05
N GLY A 487 -8.02 -8.86 -3.41
CA GLY A 487 -7.30 -7.78 -2.73
C GLY A 487 -6.78 -8.10 -1.32
N THR A 488 -7.09 -9.27 -0.77
CA THR A 488 -6.73 -9.65 0.62
C THR A 488 -5.97 -10.95 0.75
N ARG A 489 -5.78 -11.68 -0.33
CA ARG A 489 -5.14 -12.99 -0.36
C ARG A 489 -3.99 -12.96 -1.35
N VAL A 490 -2.79 -13.20 -0.88
CA VAL A 490 -1.59 -13.31 -1.73
C VAL A 490 -1.20 -14.77 -1.82
N LEU A 491 -1.34 -15.34 -3.00
CA LEU A 491 -1.01 -16.73 -3.26
C LEU A 491 0.38 -16.81 -3.89
N VAL A 492 1.23 -17.64 -3.33
CA VAL A 492 2.59 -17.91 -3.81
C VAL A 492 2.63 -19.34 -4.33
N LEU A 493 2.97 -19.49 -5.59
CA LEU A 493 2.94 -20.76 -6.30
C LEU A 493 4.32 -21.08 -6.88
N GLY A 494 4.78 -22.29 -6.63
CA GLY A 494 5.84 -22.94 -7.35
C GLY A 494 7.23 -22.36 -7.10
N GLY A 495 8.09 -22.57 -8.09
CA GLY A 495 9.49 -22.21 -8.08
C GLY A 495 10.42 -23.41 -7.89
N HIS A 496 11.72 -23.13 -7.89
CA HIS A 496 12.78 -24.10 -7.74
C HIS A 496 13.74 -23.66 -6.63
N THR A 497 13.99 -24.53 -5.64
CA THR A 497 14.86 -24.20 -4.50
C THR A 497 16.35 -24.35 -4.79
N GLY A 498 16.73 -24.82 -6.00
CA GLY A 498 18.06 -25.28 -6.36
C GLY A 498 18.20 -26.81 -6.25
N GLU A 499 17.40 -27.45 -5.45
CA GLU A 499 17.38 -28.90 -5.25
C GLU A 499 16.05 -29.54 -5.65
N GLU A 500 14.94 -28.86 -5.38
CA GLU A 500 13.57 -29.38 -5.55
C GLU A 500 12.66 -28.42 -6.33
N TRP A 501 11.75 -29.00 -7.09
CA TRP A 501 10.62 -28.30 -7.69
C TRP A 501 9.45 -28.27 -6.72
N ILE A 502 8.96 -27.08 -6.36
CA ILE A 502 7.88 -26.91 -5.38
C ILE A 502 6.55 -26.47 -6.01
N LEU A 503 6.33 -26.83 -7.29
CA LEU A 503 5.20 -26.35 -8.06
C LEU A 503 3.84 -26.68 -7.45
N ASN A 504 3.72 -27.82 -6.78
CA ASN A 504 2.44 -28.25 -6.21
C ASN A 504 2.20 -27.70 -4.79
N GLU A 505 3.09 -26.86 -4.27
CA GLU A 505 2.86 -26.17 -3.01
C GLU A 505 2.24 -24.80 -3.26
N LEU A 506 1.08 -24.57 -2.68
CA LEU A 506 0.39 -23.29 -2.70
C LEU A 506 0.35 -22.71 -1.27
N HIS A 507 0.94 -21.55 -1.11
CA HIS A 507 0.93 -20.83 0.17
C HIS A 507 0.12 -19.55 0.03
N GLU A 508 -0.63 -19.22 1.06
CA GLU A 508 -1.45 -18.03 1.14
C GLU A 508 -0.96 -17.12 2.24
N LEU A 509 -0.64 -15.87 1.88
CA LEU A 509 -0.51 -14.78 2.83
C LEU A 509 -1.87 -14.09 2.92
N CYS A 510 -2.57 -14.31 4.04
CA CYS A 510 -3.83 -13.63 4.33
C CYS A 510 -3.54 -12.23 4.85
N LEU A 511 -4.08 -11.19 4.23
CA LEU A 511 -3.93 -9.79 4.66
C LEU A 511 -5.05 -9.33 5.61
N ALA A 512 -6.14 -10.08 5.68
CA ALA A 512 -7.29 -9.83 6.56
C ALA A 512 -7.83 -11.14 7.13
N SER A 513 -8.57 -11.03 8.24
CA SER A 513 -9.16 -12.19 8.94
C SER A 513 -10.09 -12.97 8.04
N ARG A 514 -10.01 -14.30 8.10
CA ARG A 514 -11.04 -15.22 7.62
C ARG A 514 -11.85 -15.71 8.81
N GLN A 515 -13.16 -15.79 8.65
CA GLN A 515 -13.97 -16.54 9.60
C GLN A 515 -13.77 -18.03 9.35
N ASP A 516 -13.64 -18.81 10.44
CA ASP A 516 -13.34 -20.26 10.41
C ASP A 516 -14.45 -21.13 9.76
N SER A 517 -15.49 -20.51 9.16
CA SER A 517 -16.57 -21.22 8.46
C SER A 517 -16.23 -21.60 7.01
N ASP A 518 -15.01 -21.28 6.55
CA ASP A 518 -14.54 -21.58 5.19
C ASP A 518 -13.46 -22.70 5.20
N LEU A 519 -13.42 -23.52 6.27
CA LEU A 519 -12.63 -24.77 6.36
C LEU A 519 -13.46 -25.97 5.97
#